data_1182db9cfe96c75698ba021cb5010164
#
_entry.id   1182db9cfe96c75698ba021cb5010164
#
_cell.length_a   1.000
_cell.length_b   1.000
_cell.length_c   1.000
_cell.angle_alpha   90.00
_cell.angle_beta   90.00
_cell.angle_gamma   90.00
#
_symmetry.space_group_name_H-M   'P 1'
#
loop_
_entity.id
_entity.type
_entity.pdbx_description
1 polymer ?
#
loop_
_entity_poly.entity_id
_entity_poly.type
_entity_poly.pdbx_seq_one_letter_code
_entity_poly.pdbx_strand_id
1 'polypeptide(L)'
;MYNLDIKPEADKIFRRLSKKNPKQLGIIDKKLLDIRSNPSHEYKFLRSPLQTYNRVHIDTHFVLIFKIDHENKVVTVYYYDHHDKVYDWKP
;
A
#
# COMPACT_ATOMS: atom_id res chain seq x y z
N MET A 1 -2.80 12.53 -12.34
CA MET A 1 -2.69 11.72 -11.11
C MET A 1 -3.66 10.56 -11.19
N TYR A 2 -3.19 9.36 -10.89
CA TYR A 2 -4.03 8.16 -10.88
C TYR A 2 -5.04 8.21 -9.73
N ASN A 3 -6.20 7.60 -9.92
CA ASN A 3 -7.21 7.46 -8.89
C ASN A 3 -6.74 6.47 -7.81
N LEU A 4 -7.37 6.53 -6.65
CA LEU A 4 -7.06 5.67 -5.51
C LEU A 4 -8.27 4.81 -5.18
N ASP A 5 -8.02 3.51 -5.01
CA ASP A 5 -8.99 2.55 -4.51
C ASP A 5 -8.38 1.82 -3.32
N ILE A 6 -9.07 1.80 -2.19
CA ILE A 6 -8.59 1.13 -0.97
C ILE A 6 -9.52 -0.04 -0.67
N LYS A 7 -8.96 -1.26 -0.68
CA LYS A 7 -9.73 -2.45 -0.37
C LYS A 7 -10.22 -2.44 1.08
N PRO A 8 -11.35 -3.10 1.37
CA PRO A 8 -11.96 -3.03 2.71
C PRO A 8 -11.02 -3.40 3.85
N GLU A 9 -10.15 -4.39 3.66
CA GLU A 9 -9.20 -4.82 4.68
C GLU A 9 -8.20 -3.70 5.01
N ALA A 10 -7.65 -3.08 3.98
CA ALA A 10 -6.73 -1.95 4.16
C ALA A 10 -7.43 -0.75 4.77
N ASP A 11 -8.65 -0.46 4.33
CA ASP A 11 -9.44 0.64 4.88
C ASP A 11 -9.66 0.46 6.38
N LYS A 12 -9.98 -0.75 6.81
CA LYS A 12 -10.16 -1.07 8.22
C LYS A 12 -8.89 -0.80 9.04
N ILE A 13 -7.74 -1.17 8.49
CA ILE A 13 -6.44 -0.92 9.12
C ILE A 13 -6.20 0.59 9.23
N PHE A 14 -6.45 1.35 8.18
CA PHE A 14 -6.23 2.79 8.18
C PHE A 14 -7.16 3.53 9.14
N ARG A 15 -8.40 3.07 9.28
CA ARG A 15 -9.34 3.62 10.26
C ARG A 15 -8.82 3.45 11.69
N ARG A 16 -8.23 2.31 11.99
CA ARG A 16 -7.60 2.08 13.30
C ARG A 16 -6.38 2.98 13.49
N LEU A 17 -5.57 3.12 12.46
CA LEU A 17 -4.40 4.01 12.52
C LEU A 17 -4.79 5.47 12.74
N SER A 18 -5.90 5.92 12.18
CA SER A 18 -6.34 7.30 12.35
C SER A 18 -6.54 7.67 13.83
N LYS A 19 -6.84 6.68 14.65
CA LYS A 19 -7.04 6.86 16.09
C LYS A 19 -5.77 6.57 16.90
N LYS A 20 -5.04 5.51 16.54
CA LYS A 20 -3.90 5.03 17.33
C LYS A 20 -2.59 5.70 16.95
N ASN A 21 -2.40 5.99 15.68
CA ASN A 21 -1.15 6.56 15.18
C ASN A 21 -1.40 7.42 13.93
N PRO A 22 -2.00 8.61 14.12
CA PRO A 22 -2.32 9.48 12.99
C PRO A 22 -1.07 9.95 12.24
N LYS A 23 0.06 10.03 12.91
CA LYS A 23 1.34 10.38 12.26
C LYS A 23 1.74 9.34 11.22
N GLN A 24 1.60 8.06 11.56
CA GLN A 24 1.88 6.96 10.63
C GLN A 24 0.95 7.02 9.42
N LEU A 25 -0.33 7.29 9.65
CA LEU A 25 -1.30 7.42 8.56
C LEU A 25 -0.93 8.57 7.62
N GLY A 26 -0.41 9.67 8.16
CA GLY A 26 0.08 10.80 7.36
C GLY A 26 1.24 10.40 6.45
N ILE A 27 2.14 9.55 6.93
CA ILE A 27 3.25 9.02 6.13
C ILE A 27 2.71 8.15 4.99
N ILE A 28 1.72 7.31 5.27
CA ILE A 28 1.07 6.47 4.27
C ILE A 28 0.40 7.35 3.20
N ASP A 29 -0.33 8.37 3.60
CA ASP A 29 -1.01 9.28 2.67
C ASP A 29 -0.02 9.97 1.74
N LYS A 30 1.11 10.41 2.25
CA LYS A 30 2.16 11.02 1.43
C LYS A 30 2.72 10.02 0.42
N LYS A 31 2.96 8.79 0.84
CA LYS A 31 3.47 7.76 -0.05
C LYS A 31 2.46 7.42 -1.13
N LEU A 32 1.19 7.33 -0.80
CA LEU A 32 0.13 7.09 -1.78
C LEU A 32 0.02 8.22 -2.80
N LEU A 33 0.14 9.46 -2.35
CA LEU A 33 0.15 10.60 -3.26
C LEU A 33 1.35 10.51 -4.23
N ASP A 34 2.51 10.14 -3.72
CA ASP A 34 3.71 9.95 -4.53
C ASP A 34 3.53 8.86 -5.59
N ILE A 35 2.98 7.71 -5.20
CA ILE A 35 2.71 6.59 -6.13
C ILE A 35 1.72 7.02 -7.22
N ARG A 36 0.65 7.70 -6.85
CA ARG A 36 -0.38 8.17 -7.79
C ARG A 36 0.16 9.20 -8.75
N SER A 37 1.13 9.99 -8.32
CA SER A 37 1.75 11.04 -9.14
C SER A 37 2.88 10.50 -10.01
N ASN A 38 3.46 9.37 -9.63
CA ASN A 38 4.60 8.74 -10.34
C ASN A 38 4.32 7.26 -10.61
N PRO A 39 3.22 6.93 -11.32
CA PRO A 39 2.82 5.53 -11.47
C PRO A 39 3.77 4.73 -12.38
N SER A 40 4.58 5.41 -13.20
CA SER A 40 5.53 4.75 -14.10
C SER A 40 6.86 4.37 -13.43
N HIS A 41 7.05 4.78 -12.17
CA HIS A 41 8.22 4.35 -11.41
C HIS A 41 8.20 2.84 -11.23
N GLU A 42 9.35 2.20 -11.28
CA GLU A 42 9.45 0.74 -11.09
C GLU A 42 9.39 0.41 -9.59
N TYR A 43 8.19 0.06 -9.13
CA TYR A 43 8.01 -0.37 -7.74
C TYR A 43 8.31 -1.85 -7.61
N LYS A 44 8.92 -2.23 -6.49
CA LYS A 44 9.28 -3.62 -6.23
C LYS A 44 8.04 -4.48 -6.01
N PHE A 45 8.19 -5.77 -6.28
CA PHE A 45 7.14 -6.76 -6.04
C PHE A 45 7.42 -7.56 -4.78
N LEU A 46 6.37 -8.13 -4.20
CA LEU A 46 6.51 -9.11 -3.13
C LEU A 46 7.11 -10.39 -3.69
N ARG A 47 7.68 -11.21 -2.80
CA ARG A 47 8.18 -12.53 -3.15
C ARG A 47 7.02 -13.50 -3.33
N SER A 48 7.27 -14.62 -4.05
CA SER A 48 6.31 -15.72 -4.19
C SER A 48 5.75 -16.15 -2.82
N PRO A 49 4.42 -16.42 -2.70
CA PRO A 49 3.44 -16.50 -3.78
C PRO A 49 2.72 -15.18 -4.11
N LEU A 50 3.18 -14.05 -3.58
CA LEU A 50 2.52 -12.75 -3.73
C LEU A 50 3.20 -11.86 -4.78
N GLN A 51 3.89 -12.47 -5.75
CA GLN A 51 4.74 -11.75 -6.70
C GLN A 51 3.99 -10.87 -7.69
N THR A 52 2.66 -10.92 -7.72
CA THR A 52 1.86 -10.02 -8.56
C THR A 52 1.52 -8.70 -7.87
N TYR A 53 1.84 -8.59 -6.60
CA TYR A 53 1.56 -7.39 -5.81
C TYR A 53 2.82 -6.55 -5.62
N ASN A 54 2.67 -5.24 -5.76
CA ASN A 54 3.76 -4.30 -5.48
C ASN A 54 3.85 -4.03 -3.98
N ARG A 55 5.05 -3.63 -3.55
CA ARG A 55 5.31 -3.25 -2.17
C ARG A 55 6.11 -1.97 -2.09
N VAL A 56 5.89 -1.22 -1.03
CA VAL A 56 6.73 -0.09 -0.67
C VAL A 56 6.83 -0.04 0.85
N HIS A 57 8.01 0.30 1.36
CA HIS A 57 8.21 0.46 2.78
C HIS A 57 7.62 1.78 3.26
N ILE A 58 6.97 1.71 4.41
CA ILE A 58 6.48 2.87 5.14
C ILE A 58 7.26 2.93 6.43
N ASP A 59 7.96 4.04 6.66
CA ASP A 59 8.86 4.13 7.79
C ASP A 59 9.87 2.98 7.72
N THR A 60 10.55 2.44 8.42
CA THR A 60 11.50 1.35 8.15
C THR A 60 10.92 -0.04 8.37
N HIS A 61 9.80 -0.14 9.09
CA HIS A 61 9.33 -1.42 9.59
C HIS A 61 8.03 -1.92 9.00
N PHE A 62 7.36 -1.11 8.21
CA PHE A 62 6.04 -1.45 7.66
C PHE A 62 6.06 -1.54 6.16
N VAL A 63 5.12 -2.30 5.60
CA VAL A 63 5.01 -2.53 4.16
C VAL A 63 3.58 -2.27 3.72
N LEU A 64 3.45 -1.47 2.66
CA LEU A 64 2.19 -1.20 1.99
C LEU A 64 2.12 -2.07 0.74
N ILE A 65 1.03 -2.81 0.58
CA ILE A 65 0.80 -3.69 -0.57
C ILE A 65 -0.22 -3.05 -1.49
N PHE A 66 0.15 -2.92 -2.76
CA PHE A 66 -0.71 -2.26 -3.74
C PHE A 66 -0.49 -2.84 -5.14
N LYS A 67 -1.38 -2.47 -6.06
CA LYS A 67 -1.23 -2.72 -7.49
C LYS A 67 -1.52 -1.44 -8.25
N ILE A 68 -0.92 -1.32 -9.43
CA ILE A 68 -1.19 -0.20 -10.33
C ILE A 68 -1.83 -0.75 -11.59
N ASP A 69 -3.02 -0.23 -11.90
CA ASP A 69 -3.72 -0.52 -13.15
C ASP A 69 -3.48 0.65 -14.09
N HIS A 70 -2.58 0.49 -15.05
CA HIS A 70 -2.24 1.55 -15.98
C HIS A 70 -3.31 1.79 -17.03
N GLU A 71 -4.12 0.79 -17.31
CA GLU A 71 -5.21 0.91 -18.27
C GLU A 71 -6.32 1.80 -17.73
N ASN A 72 -6.74 1.56 -16.49
CA ASN A 72 -7.79 2.32 -15.83
C ASN A 72 -7.25 3.48 -14.98
N LYS A 73 -5.94 3.61 -14.88
CA LYS A 73 -5.26 4.68 -14.13
C LYS A 73 -5.69 4.70 -12.66
N VAL A 74 -5.58 3.53 -12.01
CA VAL A 74 -5.96 3.34 -10.61
C VAL A 74 -4.82 2.70 -9.84
N VAL A 75 -4.55 3.21 -8.65
CA VAL A 75 -3.70 2.57 -7.63
C VAL A 75 -4.65 1.93 -6.62
N THR A 76 -4.55 0.63 -6.44
CA THR A 76 -5.38 -0.12 -5.50
C THR A 76 -4.54 -0.59 -4.33
N VAL A 77 -4.95 -0.22 -3.12
CA VAL A 77 -4.28 -0.62 -1.88
C VAL A 77 -4.98 -1.83 -1.31
N TYR A 78 -4.21 -2.89 -1.05
CA TYR A 78 -4.75 -4.16 -0.59
C TYR A 78 -4.53 -4.39 0.91
N TYR A 79 -3.34 -4.05 1.43
CA TYR A 79 -3.00 -4.43 2.79
C TYR A 79 -1.84 -3.58 3.31
N TYR A 80 -1.68 -3.54 4.63
CA TYR A 80 -0.60 -2.83 5.31
C TYR A 80 -0.30 -3.53 6.63
N ASP A 81 0.95 -3.88 6.85
CA ASP A 81 1.37 -4.56 8.07
C ASP A 81 2.88 -4.41 8.28
N HIS A 82 3.35 -4.81 9.45
CA HIS A 82 4.77 -4.92 9.75
C HIS A 82 5.45 -5.89 8.78
N HIS A 83 6.70 -5.60 8.41
CA HIS A 83 7.41 -6.42 7.41
C HIS A 83 7.57 -7.88 7.83
N ASP A 84 7.56 -8.18 9.12
CA ASP A 84 7.64 -9.56 9.61
C ASP A 84 6.35 -10.35 9.40
N LYS A 85 5.22 -9.66 9.20
CA LYS A 85 3.89 -10.28 9.12
C LYS A 85 3.24 -10.17 7.76
N VAL A 86 3.74 -9.30 6.91
CA VAL A 86 3.09 -8.99 5.63
C VAL A 86 2.92 -10.23 4.75
N TYR A 87 3.86 -11.19 4.82
CA TYR A 87 3.78 -12.42 4.02
C TYR A 87 2.79 -13.45 4.57
N ASP A 88 2.23 -13.23 5.76
CA ASP A 88 1.14 -14.06 6.29
C ASP A 88 -0.20 -13.65 5.68
N TRP A 89 -0.24 -12.52 4.99
CA TRP A 89 -1.45 -12.02 4.35
C TRP A 89 -1.88 -12.94 3.21
N LYS A 90 -3.18 -13.23 3.17
CA LYS A 90 -3.81 -14.05 2.12
C LYS A 90 -4.91 -13.24 1.44
N PRO A 91 -4.66 -12.84 0.20
CA PRO A 91 -5.67 -12.10 -0.56
C PRO A 91 -6.93 -12.89 -0.86
#